data_fcedee81516087cab90be4c991b91ed4
#
_entry.id   fcedee81516087cab90be4c991b91ed4
#
_cell.length_a   1.000
_cell.length_b   1.000
_cell.length_c   1.000
_cell.angle_alpha   90.00
_cell.angle_beta   90.00
_cell.angle_gamma   90.00
#
_symmetry.space_group_name_H-M   'P 1'
#
loop_
_entity.id
_entity.type
_entity.pdbx_description
1 polymer ?
#
loop_
_entity_poly.entity_id
_entity_poly.type
_entity_poly.pdbx_seq_one_letter_code
_entity_poly.pdbx_strand_id
1 'polypeptide(L)'
;MNNLFAQSRSHWVRYDRYEIKTGKTGKRYITPEKTAKPDIYNPLKESSEMVLEALNVGMLMMNRSPEDAVEKAILTFVTHYGLLGLMTALPTTPSFMDYEKVYLPKNHFIRAESMETEDYLALFYPFDQLDLVKKGIESSWSVSGDRTMVALTMTFADEPMAKTMSFQREYAEPYEWVAQQFKDWAFTLTTSILYYNDYNLIDEDTRNLYRMGMAAFGGIAPSYHIELLDKPTIYWDFHSLLLGIQMMFSFLLVDGEKPLRLCKHCQKVFLGSRANSAFCSPRCKNQYNVYKSRGKNKGQDGENDD
;
A
#
# COMPACT_ATOMS: atom_id res chain seq x y z
N MET A 1 -3.60 3.57 -19.88
CA MET A 1 -2.74 3.12 -18.77
C MET A 1 -2.11 1.75 -18.97
N ASN A 2 -2.84 0.77 -19.52
CA ASN A 2 -2.30 -0.60 -19.72
C ASN A 2 -0.97 -0.69 -20.48
N ASN A 3 -0.58 0.33 -21.22
CA ASN A 3 0.67 0.29 -22.03
C ASN A 3 1.92 0.74 -21.26
N LEU A 4 1.80 1.61 -20.25
CA LEU A 4 2.98 2.13 -19.55
C LEU A 4 3.62 1.06 -18.66
N PHE A 5 2.80 0.35 -17.88
CA PHE A 5 3.27 -0.70 -16.97
C PHE A 5 3.46 -2.05 -17.65
N ALA A 6 2.68 -2.35 -18.69
CA ALA A 6 2.81 -3.63 -19.43
C ALA A 6 4.19 -3.87 -20.06
N GLN A 7 4.92 -2.78 -20.38
CA GLN A 7 6.25 -2.83 -21.00
C GLN A 7 7.37 -2.45 -20.02
N SER A 8 7.04 -2.27 -18.75
CA SER A 8 7.96 -1.88 -17.69
C SER A 8 8.22 -3.04 -16.75
N ARG A 9 9.35 -2.98 -16.04
CA ARG A 9 9.71 -3.93 -14.99
C ARG A 9 9.95 -3.19 -13.68
N SER A 10 9.81 -3.92 -12.62
CA SER A 10 10.25 -3.61 -11.27
C SER A 10 10.34 -4.91 -10.49
N HIS A 11 10.97 -4.90 -9.34
CA HIS A 11 11.03 -6.07 -8.48
C HIS A 11 10.60 -5.70 -7.07
N TRP A 12 9.90 -6.63 -6.42
CA TRP A 12 9.61 -6.59 -5.00
C TRP A 12 9.64 -7.99 -4.43
N VAL A 13 9.85 -8.09 -3.12
CA VAL A 13 9.86 -9.37 -2.40
C VAL A 13 8.58 -9.54 -1.61
N ARG A 14 8.01 -10.74 -1.66
CA ARG A 14 6.94 -11.22 -0.80
C ARG A 14 7.30 -12.56 -0.21
N TYR A 15 6.68 -12.90 0.91
CA TYR A 15 6.81 -14.22 1.52
C TYR A 15 5.47 -14.94 1.46
N ASP A 16 5.50 -16.26 1.43
CA ASP A 16 4.29 -17.09 1.36
C ASP A 16 3.46 -17.04 2.65
N ARG A 17 4.04 -16.57 3.77
CA ARG A 17 3.35 -16.41 5.06
C ARG A 17 3.90 -15.25 5.87
N TYR A 18 2.96 -14.55 6.50
CA TYR A 18 3.24 -13.47 7.45
C TYR A 18 2.46 -13.69 8.74
N GLU A 19 2.99 -13.15 9.82
CA GLU A 19 2.38 -13.18 11.14
C GLU A 19 2.44 -11.79 11.79
N ILE A 20 1.57 -11.56 12.78
CA ILE A 20 1.61 -10.38 13.63
C ILE A 20 2.29 -10.77 14.94
N LYS A 21 3.40 -10.13 15.26
CA LYS A 21 4.14 -10.31 16.51
C LYS A 21 4.15 -9.06 17.35
N THR A 22 4.18 -9.22 18.66
CA THR A 22 4.39 -8.13 19.60
C THR A 22 5.87 -7.96 19.88
N GLY A 23 6.40 -6.76 19.63
CA GLY A 23 7.77 -6.39 19.93
C GLY A 23 7.97 -6.09 21.42
N LYS A 24 9.22 -5.83 21.81
CA LYS A 24 9.61 -5.53 23.21
C LYS A 24 8.84 -4.35 23.81
N THR A 25 8.46 -3.37 23.02
CA THR A 25 7.73 -2.18 23.47
C THR A 25 6.22 -2.37 23.58
N GLY A 26 5.71 -3.59 23.36
CA GLY A 26 4.28 -3.88 23.31
C GLY A 26 3.58 -3.50 21.99
N LYS A 27 4.30 -2.92 21.03
CA LYS A 27 3.77 -2.63 19.69
C LYS A 27 3.65 -3.89 18.85
N ARG A 28 2.64 -3.93 18.01
CA ARG A 28 2.43 -5.04 17.05
C ARG A 28 3.18 -4.75 15.74
N TYR A 29 3.70 -5.82 15.15
CA TYR A 29 4.47 -5.76 13.91
C TYR A 29 4.06 -6.87 12.98
N ILE A 30 4.04 -6.59 11.68
CA ILE A 30 3.87 -7.57 10.62
C ILE A 30 5.27 -8.01 10.18
N THR A 31 5.51 -9.30 10.17
CA THR A 31 6.81 -9.89 9.80
C THR A 31 6.60 -11.23 9.08
N PRO A 32 7.51 -11.65 8.18
CA PRO A 32 7.46 -12.99 7.64
C PRO A 32 7.60 -14.05 8.74
N GLU A 33 6.86 -15.15 8.65
CA GLU A 33 7.09 -16.30 9.54
C GLU A 33 8.52 -16.84 9.36
N LYS A 34 9.10 -17.41 10.41
CA LYS A 34 10.47 -17.92 10.43
C LYS A 34 10.77 -18.92 9.29
N THR A 35 9.79 -19.70 8.87
CA THR A 35 9.92 -20.71 7.82
C THR A 35 9.32 -20.29 6.47
N ALA A 36 8.85 -19.05 6.37
CA ALA A 36 8.28 -18.54 5.14
C ALA A 36 9.31 -18.48 4.00
N LYS A 37 8.84 -18.71 2.78
CA LYS A 37 9.68 -18.72 1.58
C LYS A 37 9.50 -17.41 0.81
N PRO A 38 10.60 -16.75 0.41
CA PRO A 38 10.54 -15.55 -0.41
C PRO A 38 10.16 -15.88 -1.86
N ASP A 39 9.45 -14.97 -2.48
CA ASP A 39 9.18 -14.91 -3.92
C ASP A 39 9.45 -13.49 -4.41
N ILE A 40 10.13 -13.37 -5.53
CA ILE A 40 10.46 -12.10 -6.17
C ILE A 40 9.58 -11.95 -7.39
N TYR A 41 8.82 -10.87 -7.45
CA TYR A 41 7.85 -10.64 -8.50
C TYR A 41 7.90 -9.22 -9.04
N ASN A 42 7.27 -9.01 -10.20
CA ASN A 42 7.10 -7.67 -10.77
C ASN A 42 5.74 -7.09 -10.34
N PRO A 43 5.69 -6.13 -9.40
CA PRO A 43 4.44 -5.56 -8.87
C PRO A 43 3.62 -4.82 -9.94
N LEU A 44 4.25 -4.35 -11.01
CA LEU A 44 3.57 -3.64 -12.09
C LEU A 44 2.58 -4.53 -12.87
N LYS A 45 2.81 -5.85 -12.89
CA LYS A 45 1.91 -6.80 -13.56
C LYS A 45 0.59 -6.97 -12.83
N GLU A 46 0.56 -6.74 -11.53
CA GLU A 46 -0.59 -6.90 -10.64
C GLU A 46 -1.10 -5.53 -10.14
N SER A 47 -0.75 -4.45 -10.83
CA SER A 47 -0.93 -3.06 -10.36
C SER A 47 -2.38 -2.70 -10.02
N SER A 48 -3.34 -3.08 -10.87
CA SER A 48 -4.75 -2.75 -10.64
C SER A 48 -5.34 -3.54 -9.48
N GLU A 49 -5.05 -4.83 -9.42
CA GLU A 49 -5.51 -5.74 -8.37
C GLU A 49 -4.94 -5.34 -7.02
N MET A 50 -3.65 -5.02 -6.98
CA MET A 50 -2.94 -4.57 -5.78
C MET A 50 -3.55 -3.29 -5.21
N VAL A 51 -3.77 -2.27 -6.05
CA VAL A 51 -4.39 -1.01 -5.63
C VAL A 51 -5.82 -1.25 -5.15
N LEU A 52 -6.61 -2.07 -5.86
CA LEU A 52 -7.98 -2.40 -5.45
C LEU A 52 -8.00 -3.13 -4.10
N GLU A 53 -7.10 -4.08 -3.88
CA GLU A 53 -7.02 -4.81 -2.61
C GLU A 53 -6.62 -3.86 -1.47
N ALA A 54 -5.60 -3.01 -1.67
CA ALA A 54 -5.18 -2.00 -0.70
C ALA A 54 -6.33 -1.06 -0.31
N LEU A 55 -7.06 -0.52 -1.30
CA LEU A 55 -8.21 0.35 -1.06
C LEU A 55 -9.33 -0.38 -0.32
N ASN A 56 -9.59 -1.65 -0.65
CA ASN A 56 -10.62 -2.44 0.03
C ASN A 56 -10.25 -2.78 1.47
N VAL A 57 -8.97 -2.98 1.80
CA VAL A 57 -8.51 -3.08 3.20
C VAL A 57 -8.82 -1.78 3.95
N GLY A 58 -8.48 -0.63 3.38
CA GLY A 58 -8.80 0.67 3.97
C GLY A 58 -10.31 0.91 4.15
N MET A 59 -11.14 0.46 3.19
CA MET A 59 -12.59 0.55 3.30
C MET A 59 -13.18 -0.29 4.43
N LEU A 60 -12.60 -1.46 4.78
CA LEU A 60 -13.02 -2.21 5.95
C LEU A 60 -12.89 -1.38 7.23
N MET A 61 -11.78 -0.65 7.38
CA MET A 61 -11.55 0.21 8.54
C MET A 61 -12.49 1.42 8.55
N MET A 62 -12.71 2.06 7.41
CA MET A 62 -13.65 3.19 7.28
C MET A 62 -15.09 2.77 7.62
N ASN A 63 -15.46 1.54 7.27
CA ASN A 63 -16.77 0.95 7.58
C ASN A 63 -16.86 0.35 9.00
N ARG A 64 -15.82 0.56 9.83
CA ARG A 64 -15.78 0.05 11.22
C ARG A 64 -15.97 -1.48 11.31
N SER A 65 -15.38 -2.21 10.36
CA SER A 65 -15.36 -3.66 10.40
C SER A 65 -14.64 -4.18 11.65
N PRO A 66 -14.96 -5.40 12.13
CA PRO A 66 -14.25 -6.02 13.25
C PRO A 66 -12.74 -6.08 13.02
N GLU A 67 -11.95 -5.94 14.09
CA GLU A 67 -10.50 -5.87 14.02
C GLU A 67 -9.89 -7.14 13.41
N ASP A 68 -10.40 -8.31 13.76
CA ASP A 68 -9.97 -9.60 13.19
C ASP A 68 -10.15 -9.67 11.66
N ALA A 69 -11.22 -9.07 11.14
CA ALA A 69 -11.43 -8.98 9.70
C ALA A 69 -10.42 -8.05 9.02
N VAL A 70 -10.06 -6.95 9.67
CA VAL A 70 -9.02 -6.02 9.18
C VAL A 70 -7.65 -6.68 9.22
N GLU A 71 -7.28 -7.31 10.33
CA GLU A 71 -6.02 -8.05 10.48
C GLU A 71 -5.86 -9.12 9.40
N LYS A 72 -6.89 -9.93 9.21
CA LYS A 72 -6.92 -10.96 8.16
C LYS A 72 -6.74 -10.36 6.77
N ALA A 73 -7.39 -9.24 6.48
CA ALA A 73 -7.28 -8.57 5.18
C ALA A 73 -5.86 -8.01 4.97
N ILE A 74 -5.25 -7.42 5.99
CA ILE A 74 -3.86 -6.92 5.93
C ILE A 74 -2.89 -8.09 5.71
N LEU A 75 -3.01 -9.18 6.49
CA LEU A 75 -2.16 -10.36 6.31
C LEU A 75 -2.33 -10.99 4.92
N THR A 76 -3.55 -11.02 4.39
CA THR A 76 -3.81 -11.46 3.01
C THR A 76 -3.07 -10.58 2.02
N PHE A 77 -3.18 -9.26 2.16
CA PHE A 77 -2.51 -8.29 1.29
C PHE A 77 -0.99 -8.47 1.31
N VAL A 78 -0.36 -8.51 2.48
CA VAL A 78 1.10 -8.67 2.56
C VAL A 78 1.59 -10.04 2.08
N THR A 79 0.75 -11.07 2.19
CA THR A 79 1.05 -12.39 1.59
C THR A 79 1.02 -12.34 0.07
N HIS A 80 0.10 -11.57 -0.52
CA HIS A 80 0.02 -11.41 -1.97
C HIS A 80 1.11 -10.49 -2.53
N TYR A 81 1.43 -9.41 -1.80
CA TYR A 81 2.23 -8.31 -2.39
C TYR A 81 3.50 -7.97 -1.59
N GLY A 82 3.67 -8.48 -0.40
CA GLY A 82 4.79 -8.14 0.50
C GLY A 82 4.50 -6.94 1.40
N LEU A 83 5.46 -6.64 2.27
CA LEU A 83 5.43 -5.47 3.14
C LEU A 83 5.54 -4.18 2.32
N LEU A 84 5.06 -3.07 2.87
CA LEU A 84 4.99 -1.80 2.15
C LEU A 84 6.36 -1.13 1.91
N GLY A 85 7.40 -1.52 2.64
CA GLY A 85 8.71 -0.87 2.56
C GLY A 85 8.73 0.50 3.24
N LEU A 86 8.04 0.62 4.39
CA LEU A 86 7.94 1.89 5.13
C LEU A 86 9.30 2.46 5.52
N MET A 87 10.27 1.59 5.85
CA MET A 87 11.62 2.01 6.23
C MET A 87 12.31 2.85 5.13
N THR A 88 12.09 2.50 3.88
CA THR A 88 12.69 3.21 2.74
C THR A 88 11.79 4.27 2.13
N ALA A 89 10.49 4.23 2.44
CA ALA A 89 9.51 5.19 1.95
C ALA A 89 9.47 6.50 2.72
N LEU A 90 9.77 6.47 4.03
CA LEU A 90 9.65 7.64 4.91
C LEU A 90 10.81 8.64 4.82
N PRO A 91 12.08 8.24 4.60
CA PRO A 91 13.18 9.19 4.48
C PRO A 91 13.08 10.09 3.26
N THR A 92 13.63 11.30 3.36
CA THR A 92 13.76 12.22 2.22
C THR A 92 14.82 11.77 1.22
N THR A 93 15.76 10.93 1.68
CA THR A 93 16.90 10.47 0.88
C THR A 93 16.89 8.95 0.78
N PRO A 94 16.85 8.37 -0.43
CA PRO A 94 16.87 6.90 -0.60
C PRO A 94 18.08 6.21 0.04
N SER A 95 19.21 6.91 0.13
CA SER A 95 20.47 6.42 0.71
C SER A 95 20.67 6.86 2.16
N PHE A 96 19.60 7.05 2.93
CA PHE A 96 19.67 7.57 4.30
C PHE A 96 20.61 6.80 5.24
N MET A 97 20.85 5.53 4.97
CA MET A 97 21.73 4.69 5.80
C MET A 97 23.21 5.05 5.69
N ASP A 98 23.61 5.87 4.71
CA ASP A 98 24.97 6.38 4.58
C ASP A 98 25.22 7.60 5.49
N TYR A 99 24.21 8.03 6.24
CA TYR A 99 24.24 9.21 7.11
C TYR A 99 24.02 8.85 8.56
N GLU A 100 24.57 9.65 9.48
CA GLU A 100 24.33 9.48 10.92
C GLU A 100 22.88 9.72 11.30
N LYS A 101 22.20 10.63 10.56
CA LYS A 101 20.82 11.02 10.81
C LYS A 101 19.93 10.80 9.60
N VAL A 102 18.73 10.30 9.87
CA VAL A 102 17.64 10.21 8.92
C VAL A 102 16.82 11.49 9.00
N TYR A 103 16.60 12.12 7.85
CA TYR A 103 15.68 13.25 7.71
C TYR A 103 14.35 12.78 7.13
N LEU A 104 13.27 13.20 7.79
CA LEU A 104 11.92 12.72 7.51
C LEU A 104 11.06 13.89 7.02
N PRO A 105 10.32 13.75 5.92
CA PRO A 105 9.32 14.71 5.56
C PRO A 105 8.19 14.69 6.61
N LYS A 106 7.39 15.74 6.66
CA LYS A 106 6.21 15.78 7.50
C LYS A 106 5.31 14.58 7.19
N ASN A 107 5.11 13.72 8.16
CA ASN A 107 4.27 12.54 8.07
C ASN A 107 3.53 12.34 9.41
N HIS A 108 2.55 11.43 9.45
CA HIS A 108 1.77 11.19 10.66
C HIS A 108 2.27 10.00 11.50
N PHE A 109 3.31 9.30 11.07
CA PHE A 109 3.89 8.18 11.81
C PHE A 109 4.93 8.63 12.80
N ILE A 110 5.81 9.57 12.39
CA ILE A 110 6.92 10.06 13.18
C ILE A 110 6.83 11.59 13.21
N ARG A 111 6.79 12.16 14.43
CA ARG A 111 6.66 13.61 14.60
C ARG A 111 7.99 14.35 14.47
N ALA A 112 9.11 13.65 14.71
CA ALA A 112 10.44 14.24 14.59
C ALA A 112 10.78 14.46 13.11
N GLU A 113 11.39 15.58 12.78
CA GLU A 113 11.87 15.90 11.43
C GLU A 113 13.20 15.19 11.11
N SER A 114 13.92 14.73 12.14
CA SER A 114 15.12 13.92 12.03
C SER A 114 15.32 13.05 13.27
N MET A 115 16.04 11.96 13.14
CA MET A 115 16.47 11.10 14.23
C MET A 115 17.77 10.38 13.86
N GLU A 116 18.46 9.81 14.85
CA GLU A 116 19.64 9.00 14.60
C GLU A 116 19.27 7.79 13.74
N THR A 117 20.12 7.44 12.77
CA THR A 117 19.85 6.34 11.83
C THR A 117 19.66 5.00 12.56
N GLU A 118 20.40 4.76 13.65
CA GLU A 118 20.24 3.55 14.47
C GLU A 118 18.85 3.48 15.13
N ASP A 119 18.38 4.58 15.70
CA ASP A 119 17.06 4.65 16.33
C ASP A 119 15.95 4.46 15.28
N TYR A 120 16.17 5.00 14.08
CA TYR A 120 15.24 4.82 12.97
C TYR A 120 15.16 3.34 12.53
N LEU A 121 16.30 2.69 12.35
CA LEU A 121 16.35 1.27 11.98
C LEU A 121 15.71 0.38 13.06
N ALA A 122 15.87 0.72 14.33
CA ALA A 122 15.25 -0.04 15.43
C ALA A 122 13.72 -0.06 15.38
N LEU A 123 13.08 0.91 14.71
CA LEU A 123 11.62 0.90 14.50
C LEU A 123 11.16 -0.27 13.62
N PHE A 124 12.02 -0.79 12.74
CA PHE A 124 11.74 -1.84 11.79
C PHE A 124 12.41 -3.18 12.11
N TYR A 125 13.27 -3.18 13.14
CA TYR A 125 13.93 -4.38 13.68
C TYR A 125 13.62 -4.50 15.18
N PRO A 126 12.36 -4.74 15.56
CA PRO A 126 11.91 -4.71 16.95
C PRO A 126 12.25 -5.96 17.74
N PHE A 127 12.81 -6.98 17.09
CA PHE A 127 13.20 -8.25 17.69
C PHE A 127 14.70 -8.30 17.92
N ASP A 128 15.18 -9.15 18.83
CA ASP A 128 16.59 -9.23 19.16
C ASP A 128 17.44 -9.65 17.94
N GLN A 129 18.45 -8.87 17.59
CA GLN A 129 19.54 -9.12 16.65
C GLN A 129 19.86 -7.96 15.68
N LEU A 130 19.56 -6.71 16.13
CA LEU A 130 19.84 -5.52 15.31
C LEU A 130 21.30 -5.46 14.82
N ASP A 131 22.27 -5.92 15.63
CA ASP A 131 23.70 -5.91 15.26
C ASP A 131 24.01 -6.85 14.08
N LEU A 132 23.39 -8.01 14.02
CA LEU A 132 23.55 -8.94 12.91
C LEU A 132 22.86 -8.43 11.65
N VAL A 133 21.68 -7.84 11.82
CA VAL A 133 20.92 -7.19 10.75
C VAL A 133 21.69 -5.98 10.22
N LYS A 134 22.24 -5.12 11.10
CA LYS A 134 23.05 -3.95 10.73
C LYS A 134 24.27 -4.36 9.90
N LYS A 135 25.01 -5.39 10.30
CA LYS A 135 26.13 -5.92 9.51
C LYS A 135 25.70 -6.48 8.16
N GLY A 136 24.56 -7.14 8.11
CA GLY A 136 23.96 -7.62 6.87
C GLY A 136 23.55 -6.48 5.94
N ILE A 137 22.94 -5.43 6.50
CA ILE A 137 22.57 -4.20 5.78
C ILE A 137 23.81 -3.52 5.22
N GLU A 138 24.80 -3.23 6.07
CA GLU A 138 26.05 -2.57 5.67
C GLU A 138 26.76 -3.33 4.55
N SER A 139 26.86 -4.66 4.67
CA SER A 139 27.51 -5.48 3.63
C SER A 139 26.71 -5.58 2.34
N SER A 140 25.39 -5.56 2.40
CA SER A 140 24.52 -5.73 1.25
C SER A 140 24.21 -4.43 0.52
N TRP A 141 24.26 -3.29 1.20
CA TRP A 141 23.80 -2.01 0.68
C TRP A 141 24.94 -1.04 0.33
N SER A 142 26.18 -1.37 0.67
CA SER A 142 27.34 -0.53 0.39
C SER A 142 27.90 -0.65 -1.04
N VAL A 143 27.50 -1.67 -1.80
CA VAL A 143 28.20 -2.11 -3.02
C VAL A 143 27.58 -1.61 -4.33
N SER A 144 26.37 -1.09 -4.36
CA SER A 144 25.78 -0.51 -5.57
C SER A 144 24.74 0.57 -5.31
N GLY A 145 24.55 1.44 -6.30
CA GLY A 145 23.56 2.52 -6.26
C GLY A 145 22.10 2.02 -6.25
N ASP A 146 21.83 0.80 -6.71
CA ASP A 146 20.51 0.15 -6.60
C ASP A 146 20.56 -0.97 -5.57
N ARG A 147 20.16 -0.60 -4.37
CA ARG A 147 20.23 -1.44 -3.17
C ARG A 147 19.24 -2.59 -3.18
N THR A 148 18.08 -2.41 -3.82
CA THR A 148 17.11 -3.48 -4.01
C THR A 148 17.67 -4.56 -4.93
N MET A 149 18.34 -4.16 -6.00
CA MET A 149 18.99 -5.10 -6.92
C MET A 149 20.17 -5.80 -6.28
N VAL A 150 20.94 -5.13 -5.42
CA VAL A 150 22.03 -5.79 -4.69
C VAL A 150 21.48 -6.81 -3.70
N ALA A 151 20.47 -6.43 -2.93
CA ALA A 151 19.80 -7.36 -2.03
C ALA A 151 19.25 -8.57 -2.80
N LEU A 152 18.66 -8.36 -3.96
CA LEU A 152 18.13 -9.39 -4.84
C LEU A 152 19.22 -10.23 -5.52
N THR A 153 20.28 -9.60 -6.02
CA THR A 153 21.42 -10.31 -6.64
C THR A 153 22.16 -11.14 -5.60
N MET A 154 22.35 -10.60 -4.38
CA MET A 154 22.93 -11.36 -3.28
C MET A 154 22.00 -12.47 -2.77
N THR A 155 20.69 -12.37 -3.00
CA THR A 155 19.72 -13.43 -2.69
C THR A 155 19.93 -14.66 -3.59
N PHE A 156 20.52 -14.49 -4.76
CA PHE A 156 20.81 -15.59 -5.71
C PHE A 156 22.27 -16.04 -5.74
N ALA A 157 23.15 -15.36 -5.01
CA ALA A 157 24.55 -15.77 -4.91
C ALA A 157 24.77 -16.58 -3.62
N ASP A 158 25.61 -17.61 -3.64
CA ASP A 158 25.81 -18.54 -2.53
C ASP A 158 25.97 -17.87 -1.15
N GLU A 159 26.72 -17.93 -0.28
CA GLU A 159 26.75 -17.43 1.10
C GLU A 159 26.17 -16.02 1.44
N PRO A 160 26.25 -15.00 0.61
CA PRO A 160 25.56 -13.71 0.85
C PRO A 160 24.03 -13.83 0.95
N MET A 161 23.46 -14.84 0.28
CA MET A 161 22.02 -15.13 0.27
C MET A 161 21.46 -15.34 1.69
N ALA A 162 22.15 -16.09 2.55
CA ALA A 162 21.69 -16.34 3.91
C ALA A 162 21.60 -15.04 4.75
N LYS A 163 22.54 -14.10 4.56
CA LYS A 163 22.57 -12.80 5.26
C LYS A 163 21.44 -11.88 4.78
N THR A 164 21.22 -11.82 3.48
CA THR A 164 20.15 -11.00 2.88
C THR A 164 18.77 -11.57 3.22
N MET A 165 18.65 -12.90 3.23
CA MET A 165 17.41 -13.58 3.66
C MET A 165 17.15 -13.38 5.16
N SER A 166 18.19 -13.39 5.98
CA SER A 166 18.08 -13.07 7.41
C SER A 166 17.63 -11.62 7.62
N PHE A 167 18.18 -10.68 6.86
CA PHE A 167 17.79 -9.28 6.87
C PHE A 167 16.31 -9.10 6.55
N GLN A 168 15.83 -9.68 5.46
CA GLN A 168 14.43 -9.56 5.06
C GLN A 168 13.46 -10.26 6.02
N ARG A 169 13.88 -11.34 6.67
CA ARG A 169 13.06 -12.05 7.68
C ARG A 169 12.98 -11.34 9.01
N GLU A 170 14.03 -10.62 9.40
CA GLU A 170 14.03 -9.84 10.65
C GLU A 170 13.35 -8.47 10.47
N TYR A 171 13.16 -8.02 9.22
CA TYR A 171 12.43 -6.81 8.91
C TYR A 171 10.96 -6.95 9.24
N ALA A 172 10.44 -5.96 9.95
CA ALA A 172 9.06 -5.92 10.36
C ALA A 172 8.49 -4.50 10.23
N GLU A 173 7.21 -4.39 9.94
CA GLU A 173 6.53 -3.09 9.86
C GLU A 173 5.53 -2.94 10.97
N PRO A 174 5.49 -1.76 11.66
CA PRO A 174 4.48 -1.49 12.68
C PRO A 174 3.07 -1.67 12.12
N TYR A 175 2.28 -2.58 12.69
CA TYR A 175 0.94 -2.92 12.23
C TYR A 175 0.04 -1.68 12.10
N GLU A 176 0.06 -0.82 13.12
CA GLU A 176 -0.77 0.39 13.14
C GLU A 176 -0.39 1.37 12.02
N TRP A 177 0.88 1.42 11.60
CA TRP A 177 1.30 2.28 10.49
C TRP A 177 0.81 1.73 9.16
N VAL A 178 0.95 0.43 8.96
CA VAL A 178 0.44 -0.24 7.75
C VAL A 178 -1.08 -0.08 7.66
N ALA A 179 -1.80 -0.32 8.74
CA ALA A 179 -3.25 -0.14 8.82
C ALA A 179 -3.65 1.31 8.52
N GLN A 180 -2.95 2.29 9.12
CA GLN A 180 -3.22 3.71 8.87
C GLN A 180 -2.99 4.06 7.39
N GLN A 181 -1.93 3.54 6.77
CA GLN A 181 -1.64 3.81 5.36
C GLN A 181 -2.77 3.32 4.43
N PHE A 182 -3.30 2.13 4.66
CA PHE A 182 -4.46 1.64 3.89
C PHE A 182 -5.70 2.52 4.09
N LYS A 183 -5.94 2.95 5.31
CA LYS A 183 -7.05 3.86 5.63
C LYS A 183 -6.91 5.21 4.92
N ASP A 184 -5.70 5.76 4.86
CA ASP A 184 -5.41 7.03 4.19
C ASP A 184 -5.65 6.96 2.68
N TRP A 185 -5.25 5.87 2.03
CA TRP A 185 -5.57 5.67 0.62
C TRP A 185 -7.08 5.57 0.36
N ALA A 186 -7.81 4.82 1.19
CA ALA A 186 -9.25 4.72 1.08
C ALA A 186 -9.94 6.07 1.36
N PHE A 187 -9.44 6.83 2.34
CA PHE A 187 -9.92 8.18 2.63
C PHE A 187 -9.70 9.13 1.45
N THR A 188 -8.51 9.10 0.84
CA THR A 188 -8.18 9.90 -0.35
C THR A 188 -9.14 9.60 -1.51
N LEU A 189 -9.37 8.30 -1.80
CA LEU A 189 -10.35 7.90 -2.82
C LEU A 189 -11.76 8.40 -2.50
N THR A 190 -12.20 8.21 -1.26
CA THR A 190 -13.55 8.62 -0.83
C THR A 190 -13.72 10.13 -0.94
N THR A 191 -12.71 10.91 -0.51
CA THR A 191 -12.68 12.37 -0.65
C THR A 191 -12.83 12.81 -2.11
N SER A 192 -12.09 12.16 -3.01
CA SER A 192 -12.20 12.43 -4.45
C SER A 192 -13.61 12.12 -4.99
N ILE A 193 -14.19 10.98 -4.61
CA ILE A 193 -15.53 10.60 -5.03
C ILE A 193 -16.59 11.58 -4.51
N LEU A 194 -16.50 11.98 -3.25
CA LEU A 194 -17.43 12.95 -2.65
C LEU A 194 -17.31 14.34 -3.30
N TYR A 195 -16.08 14.79 -3.53
CA TYR A 195 -15.85 16.07 -4.21
C TYR A 195 -16.60 16.18 -5.54
N TYR A 196 -16.55 15.15 -6.38
CA TYR A 196 -17.22 15.17 -7.68
C TYR A 196 -18.72 14.83 -7.62
N ASN A 197 -19.15 13.98 -6.68
CA ASN A 197 -20.56 13.63 -6.56
C ASN A 197 -21.37 14.77 -5.96
N ASP A 198 -20.81 15.46 -4.96
CA ASP A 198 -21.52 16.46 -4.18
C ASP A 198 -21.08 17.91 -4.52
N TYR A 199 -20.37 18.08 -5.64
CA TYR A 199 -19.76 19.36 -6.05
C TYR A 199 -20.71 20.56 -5.94
N ASN A 200 -21.97 20.40 -6.35
CA ASN A 200 -22.98 21.43 -6.31
C ASN A 200 -23.67 21.58 -4.94
N LEU A 201 -23.44 20.67 -4.02
CA LEU A 201 -24.06 20.64 -2.69
C LEU A 201 -23.15 21.20 -1.59
N ILE A 202 -21.85 21.23 -1.84
CA ILE A 202 -20.84 21.74 -0.90
C ILE A 202 -20.49 23.18 -1.20
N ASP A 203 -20.24 23.95 -0.14
CA ASP A 203 -19.78 25.35 -0.24
C ASP A 203 -18.34 25.46 -0.76
N GLU A 204 -17.91 26.68 -1.10
CA GLU A 204 -16.58 26.91 -1.68
C GLU A 204 -15.44 26.64 -0.67
N ASP A 205 -15.67 26.89 0.61
CA ASP A 205 -14.65 26.64 1.65
C ASP A 205 -14.41 25.14 1.79
N THR A 206 -15.46 24.34 1.80
CA THR A 206 -15.39 22.88 1.80
C THR A 206 -14.72 22.35 0.53
N ARG A 207 -15.02 22.92 -0.66
CA ARG A 207 -14.32 22.57 -1.90
C ARG A 207 -12.84 22.87 -1.84
N ASN A 208 -12.47 24.03 -1.29
CA ASN A 208 -11.07 24.41 -1.13
C ASN A 208 -10.34 23.47 -0.15
N LEU A 209 -10.98 23.08 0.95
CA LEU A 209 -10.44 22.09 1.88
C LEU A 209 -10.16 20.74 1.18
N TYR A 210 -11.09 20.25 0.36
CA TYR A 210 -10.88 19.02 -0.41
C TYR A 210 -9.75 19.17 -1.44
N ARG A 211 -9.66 20.30 -2.15
CA ARG A 211 -8.56 20.59 -3.08
C ARG A 211 -7.21 20.60 -2.37
N MET A 212 -7.12 21.26 -1.21
CA MET A 212 -5.89 21.28 -0.40
C MET A 212 -5.49 19.90 0.08
N GLY A 213 -6.46 19.09 0.55
CA GLY A 213 -6.24 17.71 0.96
C GLY A 213 -5.71 16.84 -0.19
N MET A 214 -6.31 16.98 -1.37
CA MET A 214 -5.85 16.24 -2.56
C MET A 214 -4.51 16.74 -3.08
N ALA A 215 -4.21 18.04 -3.00
CA ALA A 215 -2.90 18.57 -3.38
C ALA A 215 -1.78 18.12 -2.44
N ALA A 216 -2.10 17.82 -1.18
CA ALA A 216 -1.17 17.25 -0.23
C ALA A 216 -0.94 15.73 -0.45
N PHE A 217 -1.81 15.06 -1.22
CA PHE A 217 -1.61 13.68 -1.62
C PHE A 217 -0.54 13.61 -2.71
N GLY A 218 0.60 13.10 -2.35
CA GLY A 218 1.73 12.98 -3.24
C GLY A 218 2.80 12.11 -2.59
N GLY A 219 3.82 11.76 -3.34
CA GLY A 219 4.93 10.97 -2.88
C GLY A 219 6.21 11.34 -3.62
N ILE A 220 7.31 10.76 -3.18
CA ILE A 220 8.55 10.80 -3.94
C ILE A 220 8.34 10.00 -5.21
N ALA A 221 8.56 10.62 -6.36
CA ALA A 221 8.49 9.91 -7.63
C ALA A 221 9.56 8.81 -7.68
N PRO A 222 9.21 7.57 -8.07
CA PRO A 222 10.20 6.53 -8.26
C PRO A 222 11.17 6.93 -9.38
N SER A 223 12.43 6.56 -9.24
CA SER A 223 13.40 6.68 -10.31
C SER A 223 13.24 5.55 -11.32
N TYR A 224 13.92 5.68 -12.48
CA TYR A 224 13.92 4.62 -13.49
C TYR A 224 15.25 4.60 -14.23
N HIS A 225 15.57 3.47 -14.82
CA HIS A 225 16.64 3.31 -15.79
C HIS A 225 16.20 2.46 -16.98
N ILE A 226 17.04 2.35 -18.00
CA ILE A 226 16.79 1.52 -19.17
C ILE A 226 17.65 0.27 -19.08
N GLU A 227 17.02 -0.89 -19.07
CA GLU A 227 17.67 -2.19 -19.22
C GLU A 227 17.67 -2.64 -20.68
N LEU A 228 18.79 -3.21 -21.11
CA LEU A 228 18.93 -3.84 -22.43
C LEU A 228 18.66 -5.35 -22.28
N LEU A 229 17.41 -5.73 -22.51
CA LEU A 229 16.96 -7.12 -22.58
C LEU A 229 16.78 -7.53 -24.05
N ASP A 230 15.75 -8.32 -24.38
CA ASP A 230 15.37 -8.59 -25.77
C ASP A 230 15.04 -7.31 -26.54
N LYS A 231 14.62 -6.29 -25.83
CA LYS A 231 14.41 -4.90 -26.29
C LYS A 231 14.67 -3.94 -25.13
N PRO A 232 14.98 -2.66 -25.43
CA PRO A 232 15.07 -1.64 -24.39
C PRO A 232 13.81 -1.63 -23.52
N THR A 233 13.96 -1.76 -22.21
CA THR A 233 12.87 -1.89 -21.25
C THR A 233 13.06 -0.87 -20.15
N ILE A 234 12.00 -0.13 -19.79
CA ILE A 234 12.00 0.76 -18.63
C ILE A 234 11.94 -0.10 -17.38
N TYR A 235 12.88 0.12 -16.49
CA TYR A 235 12.93 -0.48 -15.16
C TYR A 235 12.65 0.61 -14.11
N TRP A 236 11.60 0.40 -13.31
CA TRP A 236 11.23 1.31 -12.24
C TRP A 236 11.90 0.90 -10.93
N ASP A 237 12.65 1.80 -10.36
CA ASP A 237 13.29 1.64 -9.06
C ASP A 237 12.34 2.13 -7.97
N PHE A 238 11.46 1.25 -7.52
CA PHE A 238 10.63 1.51 -6.36
C PHE A 238 11.46 1.24 -5.11
N HIS A 239 11.91 2.26 -4.44
CA HIS A 239 12.60 2.10 -3.16
C HIS A 239 11.71 1.49 -2.07
N SER A 240 10.40 1.46 -2.30
CA SER A 240 9.38 0.82 -1.46
C SER A 240 8.15 0.45 -2.27
N LEU A 241 7.44 -0.59 -1.83
CA LEU A 241 6.15 -0.95 -2.43
C LEU A 241 5.10 0.15 -2.21
N LEU A 242 5.17 0.86 -1.07
CA LEU A 242 4.30 2.00 -0.76
C LEU A 242 4.34 3.05 -1.86
N LEU A 243 5.53 3.49 -2.27
CA LEU A 243 5.70 4.50 -3.31
C LEU A 243 5.21 3.98 -4.67
N GLY A 244 5.44 2.69 -4.95
CA GLY A 244 4.91 2.03 -6.13
C GLY A 244 3.38 2.02 -6.15
N ILE A 245 2.73 1.62 -5.05
CA ILE A 245 1.27 1.61 -4.91
C ILE A 245 0.72 3.04 -5.04
N GLN A 246 1.36 4.02 -4.40
CA GLN A 246 0.93 5.42 -4.46
C GLN A 246 0.96 5.97 -5.88
N MET A 247 2.00 5.66 -6.65
CA MET A 247 2.09 6.00 -8.05
C MET A 247 0.99 5.30 -8.87
N MET A 248 0.83 3.99 -8.73
CA MET A 248 -0.20 3.22 -9.44
C MET A 248 -1.62 3.69 -9.09
N PHE A 249 -1.87 4.00 -7.82
CA PHE A 249 -3.15 4.58 -7.36
C PHE A 249 -3.41 5.94 -8.01
N SER A 250 -2.41 6.83 -8.06
CA SER A 250 -2.55 8.13 -8.70
C SER A 250 -2.96 8.00 -10.17
N PHE A 251 -2.35 7.08 -10.91
CA PHE A 251 -2.73 6.82 -12.29
C PHE A 251 -4.14 6.23 -12.42
N LEU A 252 -4.53 5.31 -11.54
CA LEU A 252 -5.89 4.75 -11.54
C LEU A 252 -6.95 5.78 -11.15
N LEU A 253 -6.61 6.70 -10.25
CA LEU A 253 -7.53 7.76 -9.80
C LEU A 253 -7.88 8.72 -10.93
N VAL A 254 -6.94 9.01 -11.83
CA VAL A 254 -7.14 9.93 -12.97
C VAL A 254 -7.58 9.22 -14.26
N ASP A 255 -7.70 7.88 -14.25
CA ASP A 255 -8.12 7.10 -15.42
C ASP A 255 -9.61 7.30 -15.71
N GLY A 256 -9.90 8.02 -16.79
CA GLY A 256 -11.28 8.25 -17.24
C GLY A 256 -11.95 7.05 -17.90
N GLU A 257 -11.17 6.08 -18.42
CA GLU A 257 -11.73 4.90 -19.12
C GLU A 257 -12.23 3.84 -18.16
N LYS A 258 -11.46 3.58 -17.09
CA LYS A 258 -11.78 2.60 -16.05
C LYS A 258 -11.76 3.24 -14.67
N PRO A 259 -12.70 4.11 -14.35
CA PRO A 259 -12.68 4.86 -13.11
C PRO A 259 -12.86 3.96 -11.88
N LEU A 260 -12.15 4.30 -10.81
CA LEU A 260 -12.37 3.73 -9.49
C LEU A 260 -13.77 4.11 -8.97
N ARG A 261 -14.53 3.14 -8.48
CA ARG A 261 -15.91 3.30 -8.00
C ARG A 261 -16.14 2.55 -6.70
N LEU A 262 -17.11 3.04 -5.92
CA LEU A 262 -17.66 2.33 -4.77
C LEU A 262 -18.95 1.60 -5.17
N CYS A 263 -19.03 0.32 -4.84
CA CYS A 263 -20.22 -0.47 -5.09
C CYS A 263 -21.37 -0.01 -4.17
N LYS A 264 -22.51 0.37 -4.74
CA LYS A 264 -23.68 0.83 -3.95
C LYS A 264 -24.25 -0.22 -3.00
N HIS A 265 -23.96 -1.51 -3.22
CA HIS A 265 -24.44 -2.58 -2.37
C HIS A 265 -23.43 -2.98 -1.27
N CYS A 266 -22.21 -3.33 -1.64
CA CYS A 266 -21.24 -3.89 -0.70
C CYS A 266 -20.13 -2.92 -0.29
N GLN A 267 -20.15 -1.68 -0.77
CA GLN A 267 -19.18 -0.61 -0.51
C GLN A 267 -17.73 -0.94 -0.89
N LYS A 268 -17.49 -2.04 -1.63
CA LYS A 268 -16.16 -2.37 -2.14
C LYS A 268 -15.76 -1.44 -3.28
N VAL A 269 -14.49 -1.09 -3.32
CA VAL A 269 -13.86 -0.40 -4.45
C VAL A 269 -13.71 -1.37 -5.61
N PHE A 270 -14.00 -0.91 -6.82
CA PHE A 270 -13.84 -1.68 -8.05
C PHE A 270 -13.57 -0.77 -9.25
N LEU A 271 -13.03 -1.32 -10.33
CA LEU A 271 -12.88 -0.62 -11.60
C LEU A 271 -14.18 -0.69 -12.38
N GLY A 272 -14.76 0.47 -12.67
CA GLY A 272 -15.96 0.57 -13.47
C GLY A 272 -15.67 0.23 -14.93
N SER A 273 -16.49 -0.63 -15.55
CA SER A 273 -16.42 -0.89 -17.00
C SER A 273 -16.95 0.27 -17.84
N ARG A 274 -17.70 1.17 -17.22
CA ARG A 274 -18.29 2.39 -17.82
C ARG A 274 -18.39 3.48 -16.74
N ALA A 275 -18.47 4.74 -17.18
CA ALA A 275 -18.61 5.89 -16.28
C ALA A 275 -19.78 5.76 -15.27
N ASN A 276 -20.84 5.03 -15.63
CA ASN A 276 -22.06 4.86 -14.82
C ASN A 276 -22.11 3.54 -14.04
N SER A 277 -21.01 2.78 -13.94
CA SER A 277 -20.97 1.51 -13.20
C SER A 277 -21.23 1.76 -11.70
N ALA A 278 -22.34 1.26 -11.18
CA ALA A 278 -22.77 1.45 -9.79
C ALA A 278 -22.56 0.21 -8.90
N PHE A 279 -22.23 -0.93 -9.50
CA PHE A 279 -22.11 -2.23 -8.81
C PHE A 279 -20.89 -2.99 -9.31
N CYS A 280 -20.19 -3.63 -8.39
CA CYS A 280 -19.00 -4.43 -8.71
C CYS A 280 -19.31 -5.75 -9.41
N SER A 281 -20.57 -6.22 -9.33
CA SER A 281 -21.02 -7.48 -9.96
C SER A 281 -22.54 -7.49 -10.19
N PRO A 282 -23.03 -8.35 -11.11
CA PRO A 282 -24.47 -8.58 -11.29
C PRO A 282 -25.16 -9.04 -9.99
N ARG A 283 -24.49 -9.84 -9.18
CA ARG A 283 -25.01 -10.29 -7.88
C ARG A 283 -25.28 -9.10 -6.93
N CYS A 284 -24.33 -8.15 -6.82
CA CYS A 284 -24.52 -6.96 -6.01
C CYS A 284 -25.67 -6.08 -6.53
N LYS A 285 -25.84 -5.95 -7.85
CA LYS A 285 -26.96 -5.24 -8.46
C LYS A 285 -28.29 -5.89 -8.07
N ASN A 286 -28.40 -7.21 -8.22
CA ASN A 286 -29.63 -7.95 -7.91
C ASN A 286 -29.98 -7.84 -6.41
N GLN A 287 -29.02 -8.05 -5.52
CA GLN A 287 -29.23 -7.94 -4.08
C GLN A 287 -29.68 -6.52 -3.68
N TYR A 288 -29.05 -5.50 -4.22
CA TYR A 288 -29.43 -4.11 -3.98
C TYR A 288 -30.89 -3.83 -4.38
N ASN A 289 -31.30 -4.30 -5.56
CA ASN A 289 -32.66 -4.11 -6.06
C ASN A 289 -33.70 -4.84 -5.19
N VAL A 290 -33.38 -6.07 -4.73
CA VAL A 290 -34.25 -6.82 -3.80
C VAL A 290 -34.43 -6.06 -2.48
N TYR A 291 -33.36 -5.54 -1.89
CA TYR A 291 -33.46 -4.76 -0.64
C TYR A 291 -34.24 -3.46 -0.85
N LYS A 292 -34.01 -2.79 -1.97
CA LYS A 292 -34.73 -1.55 -2.31
C LYS A 292 -36.25 -1.79 -2.49
N SER A 293 -36.66 -2.89 -3.13
CA SER A 293 -38.07 -3.24 -3.29
C SER A 293 -38.73 -3.62 -1.96
N ARG A 294 -38.02 -4.39 -1.12
CA ARG A 294 -38.51 -4.76 0.22
C ARG A 294 -38.65 -3.56 1.16
N GLY A 295 -37.73 -2.57 1.07
CA GLY A 295 -37.83 -1.33 1.82
C GLY A 295 -39.00 -0.45 1.38
N LYS A 296 -39.36 -0.44 0.09
CA LYS A 296 -40.53 0.27 -0.41
C LYS A 296 -41.84 -0.36 0.06
N ASN A 297 -41.90 -1.70 0.10
CA ASN A 297 -43.11 -2.39 0.55
C ASN A 297 -43.37 -2.19 2.07
N LYS A 298 -42.34 -2.10 2.91
CA LYS A 298 -42.48 -1.78 4.34
C LYS A 298 -42.97 -0.35 4.61
N GLY A 299 -42.72 0.59 3.70
CA GLY A 299 -43.22 1.98 3.82
C GLY A 299 -44.68 2.15 3.35
N GLN A 300 -45.22 1.21 2.55
CA GLN A 300 -46.61 1.26 2.10
C GLN A 300 -47.59 0.56 3.05
N ASP A 301 -47.13 -0.40 3.87
CA ASP A 301 -47.93 -1.10 4.84
C ASP A 301 -48.15 -0.31 6.18
N GLY A 302 -47.45 0.84 6.33
CA GLY A 302 -47.57 1.72 7.51
C GLY A 302 -48.50 2.93 7.33
N GLU A 303 -49.04 3.17 6.15
CA GLU A 303 -49.95 4.30 5.88
C GLU A 303 -51.45 3.91 5.79
N ASN A 304 -51.82 2.66 6.04
CA ASN A 304 -53.19 2.19 5.93
C ASN A 304 -53.86 1.77 7.29
N ASP A 305 -53.30 2.20 8.43
CA ASP A 305 -53.94 2.03 9.73
C ASP A 305 -54.02 3.40 10.46
N ASP A 306 -54.93 4.27 9.98
CA ASP A 306 -55.57 5.35 10.74
C ASP A 306 -56.97 5.64 10.15
#